data_6969ca499a36a37056dd398a9ec09cc1
#
_entry.id   6969ca499a36a37056dd398a9ec09cc1
#
_cell.length_a   1.000
_cell.length_b   1.000
_cell.length_c   1.000
_cell.angle_alpha   90.00
_cell.angle_beta   90.00
_cell.angle_gamma   90.00
#
_symmetry.space_group_name_H-M   'P 1'
#
loop_
_entity.id
_entity.type
_entity.pdbx_description
1 polymer ?
#
loop_
_entity_poly.entity_id
_entity_poly.type
_entity_poly.pdbx_seq_one_letter_code
_entity_poly.pdbx_strand_id
1 'polypeptide(L)'
;MTSASSGTSSGAVPFRQDARTIGLVGLAHGSSHFFHMLLPPLFPWLIAEFGFSYSELGVLVSVFFVISGVGQALSGFLVDRVGARPVMFFALSSFAASGLVAGTAQGYGGLVVAAALAGLGNAPFHPVDFTILNKRVSAPRLGHAFSVHGITGNLGWASAPIF
;
A
#
# COMPACT_ATOMS: atom_id res chain seq x y z
N MET A 1 -17.60 28.84 -47.78
CA MET A 1 -17.61 27.47 -47.22
C MET A 1 -16.82 27.50 -45.93
N THR A 2 -17.48 27.73 -44.80
CA THR A 2 -16.90 27.75 -43.46
C THR A 2 -17.06 26.35 -42.86
N SER A 3 -15.92 25.65 -42.72
CA SER A 3 -15.85 24.35 -42.06
C SER A 3 -15.95 24.57 -40.55
N ALA A 4 -17.09 24.19 -39.98
CA ALA A 4 -17.25 24.13 -38.52
C ALA A 4 -16.48 22.93 -37.99
N SER A 5 -15.36 23.17 -37.29
CA SER A 5 -14.70 22.16 -36.52
C SER A 5 -15.58 21.79 -35.32
N SER A 6 -16.19 20.62 -35.35
CA SER A 6 -16.87 20.00 -34.20
C SER A 6 -15.81 19.64 -33.16
N GLY A 7 -15.55 20.56 -32.22
CA GLY A 7 -14.79 20.29 -31.05
C GLY A 7 -15.51 19.22 -30.21
N THR A 8 -14.98 17.98 -30.20
CA THR A 8 -15.36 16.97 -29.23
C THR A 8 -14.99 17.48 -27.85
N SER A 9 -15.97 17.97 -27.10
CA SER A 9 -15.80 18.24 -25.68
C SER A 9 -15.43 16.93 -25.00
N SER A 10 -14.15 16.72 -24.70
CA SER A 10 -13.71 15.68 -23.80
C SER A 10 -14.39 15.96 -22.47
N GLY A 11 -15.46 15.21 -22.17
CA GLY A 11 -16.24 15.40 -20.96
C GLY A 11 -15.31 15.37 -19.73
N ALA A 12 -15.18 16.50 -19.04
CA ALA A 12 -14.36 16.60 -17.83
C ALA A 12 -14.84 15.56 -16.82
N VAL A 13 -13.93 14.73 -16.31
CA VAL A 13 -14.25 13.73 -15.29
C VAL A 13 -14.91 14.44 -14.09
N PRO A 14 -16.09 13.99 -13.62
CA PRO A 14 -16.80 14.63 -12.52
C PRO A 14 -15.92 14.67 -11.26
N PHE A 15 -15.95 15.78 -10.53
CA PHE A 15 -15.20 15.95 -9.27
C PHE A 15 -15.41 14.79 -8.30
N ARG A 16 -16.64 14.31 -8.14
CA ARG A 16 -16.95 13.18 -7.23
C ARG A 16 -16.22 11.89 -7.62
N GLN A 17 -15.99 11.65 -8.90
CA GLN A 17 -15.27 10.47 -9.37
C GLN A 17 -13.78 10.56 -9.02
N ASP A 18 -13.16 11.72 -9.26
CA ASP A 18 -11.77 11.97 -8.87
C ASP A 18 -11.60 11.87 -7.36
N ALA A 19 -12.45 12.54 -6.59
CA ALA A 19 -12.42 12.52 -5.13
C ALA A 19 -12.56 11.09 -4.56
N ARG A 20 -13.45 10.27 -5.15
CA ARG A 20 -13.59 8.86 -4.76
C ARG A 20 -12.33 8.06 -5.07
N THR A 21 -11.75 8.23 -6.26
CA THR A 21 -10.52 7.53 -6.64
C THR A 21 -9.37 7.92 -5.72
N ILE A 22 -9.17 9.22 -5.50
CA ILE A 22 -8.11 9.77 -4.63
C ILE A 22 -8.28 9.25 -3.19
N GLY A 23 -9.50 9.29 -2.66
CA GLY A 23 -9.79 8.85 -1.30
C GLY A 23 -9.55 7.33 -1.11
N LEU A 24 -10.01 6.50 -2.06
CA LEU A 24 -9.81 5.05 -1.97
C LEU A 24 -8.34 4.65 -2.12
N VAL A 25 -7.62 5.25 -3.06
CA VAL A 25 -6.16 5.04 -3.20
C VAL A 25 -5.43 5.54 -1.98
N GLY A 26 -5.80 6.73 -1.46
CA GLY A 26 -5.20 7.26 -0.24
C GLY A 26 -5.41 6.36 0.98
N LEU A 27 -6.62 5.79 1.15
CA LEU A 27 -6.91 4.85 2.23
C LEU A 27 -6.07 3.57 2.11
N ALA A 28 -6.01 2.99 0.91
CA ALA A 28 -5.20 1.82 0.63
C ALA A 28 -3.71 2.10 0.88
N HIS A 29 -3.20 3.25 0.42
CA HIS A 29 -1.82 3.66 0.64
C HIS A 29 -1.50 3.91 2.13
N GLY A 30 -2.40 4.56 2.86
CA GLY A 30 -2.29 4.72 4.31
C GLY A 30 -2.19 3.38 5.05
N SER A 31 -2.97 2.37 4.61
CA SER A 31 -2.87 1.00 5.16
C SER A 31 -1.49 0.38 4.92
N SER A 32 -0.91 0.58 3.72
CA SER A 32 0.45 0.10 3.40
C SER A 32 1.49 0.70 4.36
N HIS A 33 1.45 2.01 4.57
CA HIS A 33 2.35 2.71 5.49
C HIS A 33 2.09 2.36 6.97
N PHE A 34 0.86 2.07 7.35
CA PHE A 34 0.55 1.52 8.67
C PHE A 34 1.29 0.19 8.89
N PHE A 35 1.27 -0.72 7.93
CA PHE A 35 2.00 -1.99 8.02
C PHE A 35 3.53 -1.81 8.05
N HIS A 36 4.09 -0.75 7.46
CA HIS A 36 5.52 -0.43 7.58
C HIS A 36 5.96 -0.24 9.04
N MET A 37 5.12 0.41 9.83
CA MET A 37 5.45 0.83 11.19
C MET A 37 4.71 0.05 12.27
N LEU A 38 3.93 -0.97 11.91
CA LEU A 38 3.10 -1.72 12.86
C LEU A 38 3.96 -2.55 13.82
N LEU A 39 5.02 -3.19 13.33
CA LEU A 39 5.81 -4.13 14.13
C LEU A 39 6.69 -3.45 15.21
N PRO A 40 7.43 -2.34 14.96
CA PRO A 40 8.31 -1.75 15.97
C PRO A 40 7.62 -1.35 17.29
N PRO A 41 6.43 -0.75 17.32
CA PRO A 41 5.72 -0.45 18.56
C PRO A 41 5.37 -1.69 19.40
N LEU A 42 5.24 -2.86 18.76
CA LEU A 42 4.94 -4.12 19.43
C LEU A 42 6.17 -4.80 20.04
N PHE A 43 7.39 -4.31 19.79
CA PHE A 43 8.62 -4.92 20.29
C PHE A 43 8.63 -5.13 21.80
N PRO A 44 8.27 -4.15 22.65
CA PRO A 44 8.27 -4.36 24.10
C PRO A 44 7.36 -5.51 24.54
N TRP A 45 6.19 -5.62 23.93
CA TRP A 45 5.24 -6.68 24.21
C TRP A 45 5.75 -8.04 23.71
N LEU A 46 6.28 -8.13 22.48
CA LEU A 46 6.82 -9.36 21.90
C LEU A 46 8.03 -9.87 22.71
N ILE A 47 8.86 -8.98 23.24
CA ILE A 47 9.97 -9.34 24.14
C ILE A 47 9.43 -9.91 25.45
N ALA A 48 8.43 -9.27 26.05
CA ALA A 48 7.86 -9.70 27.32
C ALA A 48 7.14 -11.05 27.21
N GLU A 49 6.38 -11.27 26.12
CA GLU A 49 5.54 -12.47 25.93
C GLU A 49 6.35 -13.67 25.44
N PHE A 50 7.23 -13.47 24.45
CA PHE A 50 7.94 -14.56 23.76
C PHE A 50 9.44 -14.63 24.08
N GLY A 51 10.00 -13.65 24.78
CA GLY A 51 11.42 -13.63 25.10
C GLY A 51 12.33 -13.28 23.89
N PHE A 52 11.80 -12.72 22.83
CA PHE A 52 12.58 -12.39 21.63
C PHE A 52 13.60 -11.28 21.91
N SER A 53 14.75 -11.39 21.27
CA SER A 53 15.76 -10.35 21.26
C SER A 53 15.43 -9.25 20.24
N TYR A 54 16.00 -8.05 20.43
CA TYR A 54 15.91 -6.98 19.43
C TYR A 54 16.48 -7.38 18.06
N SER A 55 17.46 -8.28 18.02
CA SER A 55 18.03 -8.79 16.79
C SER A 55 17.03 -9.64 16.01
N GLU A 56 16.30 -10.54 16.68
CA GLU A 56 15.25 -11.36 16.07
C GLU A 56 14.12 -10.47 15.54
N LEU A 57 13.69 -9.48 16.30
CA LEU A 57 12.65 -8.53 15.88
C LEU A 57 13.14 -7.66 14.70
N GLY A 58 14.40 -7.27 14.69
CA GLY A 58 15.04 -6.58 13.57
C GLY A 58 15.06 -7.43 12.29
N VAL A 59 15.23 -8.75 12.40
CA VAL A 59 15.13 -9.67 11.25
C VAL A 59 13.73 -9.69 10.69
N LEU A 60 12.66 -9.68 11.50
CA LEU A 60 11.28 -9.60 11.02
C LEU A 60 11.03 -8.34 10.19
N VAL A 61 11.52 -7.19 10.68
CA VAL A 61 11.46 -5.92 9.94
C VAL A 61 12.23 -6.01 8.63
N SER A 62 13.42 -6.63 8.66
CA SER A 62 14.24 -6.83 7.46
C SER A 62 13.56 -7.72 6.43
N VAL A 63 12.93 -8.81 6.86
CA VAL A 63 12.14 -9.71 5.97
C VAL A 63 11.05 -8.91 5.26
N PHE A 64 10.28 -8.11 6.00
CA PHE A 64 9.27 -7.23 5.41
C PHE A 64 9.87 -6.31 4.34
N PHE A 65 10.90 -5.54 4.67
CA PHE A 65 11.44 -4.53 3.76
C PHE A 65 12.19 -5.14 2.56
N VAL A 66 12.89 -6.26 2.74
CA VAL A 66 13.56 -6.95 1.63
C VAL A 66 12.54 -7.47 0.61
N ILE A 67 11.52 -8.18 1.09
CA ILE A 67 10.47 -8.73 0.22
C ILE A 67 9.70 -7.58 -0.46
N SER A 68 9.36 -6.56 0.29
CA SER A 68 8.67 -5.38 -0.24
C SER A 68 9.52 -4.66 -1.29
N GLY A 69 10.79 -4.38 -1.02
CA GLY A 69 11.66 -3.65 -1.93
C GLY A 69 11.94 -4.40 -3.23
N VAL A 70 12.28 -5.70 -3.14
CA VAL A 70 12.48 -6.55 -4.32
C VAL A 70 11.17 -6.69 -5.10
N GLY A 71 10.08 -6.98 -4.40
CA GLY A 71 8.76 -7.11 -5.02
C GLY A 71 8.28 -5.82 -5.68
N GLN A 72 8.57 -4.65 -5.09
CA GLN A 72 8.21 -3.36 -5.68
C GLN A 72 8.90 -3.12 -7.02
N ALA A 73 10.19 -3.46 -7.13
CA ALA A 73 10.93 -3.35 -8.38
C ALA A 73 10.32 -4.22 -9.50
N LEU A 74 9.70 -5.35 -9.15
CA LEU A 74 9.09 -6.28 -10.10
C LEU A 74 7.60 -5.99 -10.36
N SER A 75 6.94 -5.32 -9.43
CA SER A 75 5.48 -5.12 -9.46
C SER A 75 5.00 -4.27 -10.64
N GLY A 76 5.84 -3.37 -11.17
CA GLY A 76 5.52 -2.61 -12.39
C GLY A 76 5.19 -3.53 -13.56
N PHE A 77 6.01 -4.54 -13.81
CA PHE A 77 5.79 -5.53 -14.89
C PHE A 77 4.50 -6.33 -14.68
N LEU A 78 4.18 -6.63 -13.41
CA LEU A 78 2.95 -7.35 -13.09
C LEU A 78 1.73 -6.47 -13.35
N VAL A 79 1.76 -5.20 -12.92
CA VAL A 79 0.68 -4.23 -13.14
C VAL A 79 0.44 -4.00 -14.63
N ASP A 80 1.50 -3.96 -15.43
CA ASP A 80 1.36 -3.78 -16.88
C ASP A 80 0.71 -4.99 -17.56
N ARG A 81 0.95 -6.21 -17.05
CA ARG A 81 0.40 -7.45 -17.63
C ARG A 81 -1.03 -7.74 -17.21
N VAL A 82 -1.32 -7.61 -15.92
CA VAL A 82 -2.62 -8.05 -15.36
C VAL A 82 -3.52 -6.89 -14.95
N GLY A 83 -2.99 -5.66 -14.93
CA GLY A 83 -3.70 -4.46 -14.54
C GLY A 83 -3.61 -4.15 -13.04
N ALA A 84 -3.80 -2.88 -12.71
CA ALA A 84 -3.65 -2.37 -11.34
C ALA A 84 -4.69 -2.94 -10.34
N ARG A 85 -5.93 -3.18 -10.79
CA ARG A 85 -7.01 -3.60 -9.88
C ARG A 85 -6.80 -4.99 -9.28
N PRO A 86 -6.51 -6.06 -10.05
CA PRO A 86 -6.22 -7.39 -9.47
C PRO A 86 -5.00 -7.34 -8.53
N VAL A 87 -3.98 -6.58 -8.91
CA VAL A 87 -2.76 -6.45 -8.10
C VAL A 87 -3.04 -5.73 -6.78
N MET A 88 -3.90 -4.70 -6.76
CA MET A 88 -4.35 -4.05 -5.52
C MET A 88 -5.11 -5.04 -4.61
N PHE A 89 -6.02 -5.86 -5.16
CA PHE A 89 -6.72 -6.88 -4.37
C PHE A 89 -5.75 -7.91 -3.79
N PHE A 90 -4.77 -8.36 -4.56
CA PHE A 90 -3.70 -9.23 -4.06
C PHE A 90 -2.96 -8.57 -2.88
N ALA A 91 -2.57 -7.31 -3.02
CA ALA A 91 -1.87 -6.55 -1.98
C ALA A 91 -2.66 -6.50 -0.67
N LEU A 92 -3.93 -6.09 -0.74
CA LEU A 92 -4.81 -5.99 0.43
C LEU A 92 -5.11 -7.36 1.05
N SER A 93 -5.30 -8.40 0.23
CA SER A 93 -5.49 -9.78 0.71
C SER A 93 -4.26 -10.31 1.42
N SER A 94 -3.06 -9.97 0.93
CA SER A 94 -1.80 -10.34 1.58
C SER A 94 -1.65 -9.67 2.95
N PHE A 95 -2.05 -8.41 3.10
CA PHE A 95 -2.08 -7.76 4.41
C PHE A 95 -3.09 -8.41 5.36
N ALA A 96 -4.29 -8.74 4.88
CA ALA A 96 -5.28 -9.44 5.69
C ALA A 96 -4.76 -10.81 6.15
N ALA A 97 -4.14 -11.57 5.24
CA ALA A 97 -3.51 -12.85 5.56
C ALA A 97 -2.36 -12.69 6.56
N SER A 98 -1.52 -11.67 6.39
CA SER A 98 -0.45 -11.34 7.33
C SER A 98 -1.01 -11.09 8.74
N GLY A 99 -2.06 -10.29 8.87
CA GLY A 99 -2.70 -10.02 10.16
C GLY A 99 -3.27 -11.29 10.82
N LEU A 100 -3.92 -12.16 10.04
CA LEU A 100 -4.43 -13.45 10.54
C LEU A 100 -3.31 -14.38 11.00
N VAL A 101 -2.23 -14.49 10.22
CA VAL A 101 -1.07 -15.31 10.59
C VAL A 101 -0.38 -14.75 11.82
N ALA A 102 -0.19 -13.44 11.91
CA ALA A 102 0.40 -12.80 13.09
C ALA A 102 -0.45 -13.03 14.34
N GLY A 103 -1.78 -12.84 14.25
CA GLY A 103 -2.70 -13.02 15.38
C GLY A 103 -2.84 -14.47 15.86
N THR A 104 -2.45 -15.44 15.05
CA THR A 104 -2.47 -16.88 15.40
C THR A 104 -1.06 -17.46 15.61
N ALA A 105 -0.01 -16.64 15.48
CA ALA A 105 1.36 -17.10 15.62
C ALA A 105 1.64 -17.55 17.05
N GLN A 106 2.17 -18.77 17.20
CA GLN A 106 2.58 -19.34 18.48
C GLN A 106 4.09 -19.19 18.75
N GLY A 107 4.81 -18.45 17.89
CA GLY A 107 6.24 -18.24 18.01
C GLY A 107 6.85 -17.59 16.79
N TYR A 108 8.18 -17.48 16.79
CA TYR A 108 8.96 -16.71 15.82
C TYR A 108 8.68 -17.05 14.35
N GLY A 109 8.59 -18.36 14.02
CA GLY A 109 8.34 -18.80 12.65
C GLY A 109 7.03 -18.26 12.06
N GLY A 110 5.96 -18.21 12.85
CA GLY A 110 4.68 -17.61 12.44
C GLY A 110 4.83 -16.10 12.14
N LEU A 111 5.59 -15.39 12.96
CA LEU A 111 5.85 -13.94 12.74
C LEU A 111 6.71 -13.70 11.50
N VAL A 112 7.67 -14.59 11.20
CA VAL A 112 8.44 -14.51 9.93
C VAL A 112 7.51 -14.66 8.72
N VAL A 113 6.58 -15.61 8.75
CA VAL A 113 5.59 -15.79 7.66
C VAL A 113 4.69 -14.55 7.56
N ALA A 114 4.22 -14.02 8.68
CA ALA A 114 3.43 -12.79 8.71
C ALA A 114 4.18 -11.60 8.11
N ALA A 115 5.44 -11.40 8.49
CA ALA A 115 6.29 -10.34 7.95
C ALA A 115 6.51 -10.51 6.44
N ALA A 116 6.72 -11.73 5.96
CA ALA A 116 6.85 -12.03 4.53
C ALA A 116 5.57 -11.71 3.75
N LEU A 117 4.40 -12.11 4.28
CA LEU A 117 3.10 -11.79 3.68
C LEU A 117 2.83 -10.29 3.66
N ALA A 118 3.17 -9.58 4.74
CA ALA A 118 3.07 -8.13 4.77
C ALA A 118 3.97 -7.47 3.74
N GLY A 119 5.22 -7.94 3.59
CA GLY A 119 6.15 -7.46 2.57
C GLY A 119 5.64 -7.70 1.15
N LEU A 120 5.06 -8.87 0.87
CA LEU A 120 4.41 -9.17 -0.42
C LEU A 120 3.20 -8.26 -0.68
N GLY A 121 2.39 -8.02 0.35
CA GLY A 121 1.27 -7.08 0.28
C GLY A 121 1.73 -5.66 -0.03
N ASN A 122 2.81 -5.21 0.62
CA ASN A 122 3.34 -3.86 0.45
C ASN A 122 3.99 -3.61 -0.92
N ALA A 123 4.60 -4.63 -1.50
CA ALA A 123 5.41 -4.54 -2.72
C ALA A 123 4.73 -3.79 -3.89
N PRO A 124 3.47 -4.05 -4.26
CA PRO A 124 2.89 -3.45 -5.45
C PRO A 124 2.25 -2.07 -5.24
N PHE A 125 2.19 -1.52 -4.01
CA PHE A 125 1.40 -0.31 -3.74
C PHE A 125 1.79 0.87 -4.61
N HIS A 126 3.07 1.27 -4.62
CA HIS A 126 3.48 2.44 -5.42
C HIS A 126 3.21 2.27 -6.93
N PRO A 127 3.60 1.17 -7.60
CA PRO A 127 3.25 0.97 -9.01
C PRO A 127 1.74 0.95 -9.27
N VAL A 128 0.95 0.34 -8.39
CA VAL A 128 -0.51 0.27 -8.52
C VAL A 128 -1.15 1.63 -8.31
N ASP A 129 -0.80 2.33 -7.23
CA ASP A 129 -1.36 3.62 -6.87
C ASP A 129 -1.10 4.66 -7.96
N PHE A 130 0.14 4.76 -8.42
CA PHE A 130 0.53 5.68 -9.48
C PHE A 130 -0.19 5.34 -10.80
N THR A 131 -0.33 4.05 -11.12
CA THR A 131 -1.10 3.62 -12.29
C THR A 131 -2.57 4.03 -12.19
N ILE A 132 -3.21 3.82 -11.04
CA ILE A 132 -4.61 4.18 -10.84
C ILE A 132 -4.80 5.69 -10.88
N LEU A 133 -3.97 6.46 -10.15
CA LEU A 133 -4.07 7.91 -10.12
C LEU A 133 -3.89 8.52 -11.51
N ASN A 134 -2.83 8.13 -12.23
CA ASN A 134 -2.56 8.66 -13.58
C ASN A 134 -3.63 8.28 -14.61
N LYS A 135 -4.25 7.09 -14.50
CA LYS A 135 -5.26 6.63 -15.47
C LYS A 135 -6.69 7.07 -15.14
N ARG A 136 -6.99 7.41 -13.89
CA ARG A 136 -8.37 7.62 -13.41
C ARG A 136 -8.67 9.02 -12.94
N VAL A 137 -7.66 9.79 -12.55
CA VAL A 137 -7.83 11.16 -12.07
C VAL A 137 -7.59 12.14 -13.23
N SER A 138 -8.41 13.17 -13.33
CA SER A 138 -8.27 14.21 -14.35
C SER A 138 -6.96 14.98 -14.18
N ALA A 139 -6.30 15.34 -15.29
CA ALA A 139 -5.02 16.02 -15.30
C ALA A 139 -4.94 17.27 -14.39
N PRO A 140 -5.96 18.16 -14.33
CA PRO A 140 -5.93 19.32 -13.46
C PRO A 140 -5.89 18.99 -11.95
N ARG A 141 -6.25 17.76 -11.55
CA ARG A 141 -6.31 17.34 -10.15
C ARG A 141 -5.23 16.33 -9.75
N LEU A 142 -4.34 15.95 -10.68
CA LEU A 142 -3.26 15.00 -10.38
C LEU A 142 -2.32 15.50 -9.27
N GLY A 143 -1.98 16.78 -9.24
CA GLY A 143 -1.16 17.36 -8.16
C GLY A 143 -1.82 17.18 -6.78
N HIS A 144 -3.12 17.44 -6.67
CA HIS A 144 -3.88 17.17 -5.42
C HIS A 144 -3.92 15.69 -5.09
N ALA A 145 -4.07 14.81 -6.09
CA ALA A 145 -4.10 13.37 -5.89
C ALA A 145 -2.79 12.86 -5.27
N PHE A 146 -1.64 13.29 -5.80
CA PHE A 146 -0.34 12.92 -5.25
C PHE A 146 -0.07 13.54 -3.87
N SER A 147 -0.57 14.76 -3.62
CA SER A 147 -0.49 15.36 -2.28
C SER A 147 -1.29 14.57 -1.25
N VAL A 148 -2.54 14.18 -1.57
CA VAL A 148 -3.36 13.34 -0.69
C VAL A 148 -2.70 11.97 -0.47
N HIS A 149 -2.16 11.36 -1.53
CA HIS A 149 -1.41 10.10 -1.44
C HIS A 149 -0.24 10.21 -0.44
N GLY A 150 0.59 11.26 -0.54
CA GLY A 150 1.68 11.48 0.41
C GLY A 150 1.21 11.72 1.85
N ILE A 151 0.14 12.53 2.04
CA ILE A 151 -0.42 12.80 3.36
C ILE A 151 -0.98 11.52 3.99
N THR A 152 -1.72 10.72 3.24
CA THR A 152 -2.29 9.47 3.76
C THR A 152 -1.22 8.45 4.13
N GLY A 153 -0.10 8.38 3.40
CA GLY A 153 1.06 7.58 3.79
C GLY A 153 1.63 8.02 5.15
N ASN A 154 1.86 9.32 5.33
CA ASN A 154 2.35 9.86 6.62
C ASN A 154 1.36 9.61 7.77
N LEU A 155 0.05 9.73 7.52
CA LEU A 155 -0.97 9.37 8.50
C LEU A 155 -0.96 7.88 8.84
N GLY A 156 -0.69 7.01 7.86
CA GLY A 156 -0.50 5.59 8.07
C GLY A 156 0.66 5.31 9.04
N TRP A 157 1.81 5.92 8.82
CA TRP A 157 2.95 5.80 9.75
C TRP A 157 2.64 6.35 11.14
N ALA A 158 2.02 7.52 11.22
CA ALA A 158 1.70 8.15 12.50
C ALA A 158 0.67 7.36 13.32
N SER A 159 -0.22 6.62 12.66
CA SER A 159 -1.26 5.82 13.34
C SER A 159 -0.75 4.49 13.90
N ALA A 160 0.32 3.93 13.35
CA ALA A 160 0.84 2.62 13.79
C ALA A 160 1.23 2.57 15.29
N PRO A 161 1.92 3.58 15.87
CA PRO A 161 2.25 3.57 17.30
C PRO A 161 1.05 3.77 18.24
N ILE A 162 -0.12 4.14 17.70
CA ILE A 162 -1.34 4.35 18.50
C ILE A 162 -2.11 3.03 18.67
N PHE A 163 -1.84 2.06 17.80
CA PHE A 163 -2.43 0.72 17.81
C PHE A 163 -1.84 -0.13 18.92
#